data_435b1de707a05dbc4542a12c1b14e32c
#
_entry.id   435b1de707a05dbc4542a12c1b14e32c
#
_cell.length_a   1.000
_cell.length_b   1.000
_cell.length_c   1.000
_cell.angle_alpha   90.00
_cell.angle_beta   90.00
_cell.angle_gamma   90.00
#
_symmetry.space_group_name_H-M   'P 1'
#
loop_
_entity.id
_entity.type
_entity.pdbx_description
1 polymer ?
#
loop_
_entity_poly.entity_id
_entity_poly.type
_entity_poly.pdbx_seq_one_letter_code
_entity_poly.pdbx_strand_id
1 'polypeptide(L)'
;GNEQLLYWGSNGVNNPGSRNWMGINSMAAEEMVRLMLNSPDREDYISAVRALDRILISGRYVVPIWYSPYSMLAHDSNLKYPDYLPAYGDWINFLPDVWWFES
;
A
#
# COMPACT_ATOMS: atom_id res chain seq x y z
N GLY A 1 1.64 -0.30 8.09
CA GLY A 1 2.96 0.07 8.39
C GLY A 1 4.04 -0.95 8.15
N ASN A 2 3.93 -2.19 8.65
CA ASN A 2 5.04 -3.18 8.58
C ASN A 2 5.42 -3.55 7.14
N GLU A 3 4.52 -3.47 6.20
CA GLU A 3 4.77 -3.71 4.78
C GLU A 3 5.83 -2.78 4.18
N GLN A 4 6.07 -1.63 4.77
CA GLN A 4 7.09 -0.67 4.30
C GLN A 4 8.50 -1.28 4.34
N LEU A 5 8.80 -2.15 5.30
CA LEU A 5 10.06 -2.89 5.34
C LEU A 5 10.21 -3.85 4.16
N LEU A 6 9.12 -4.40 3.66
CA LEU A 6 9.14 -5.31 2.50
C LEU A 6 9.49 -4.58 1.20
N TYR A 7 9.03 -3.33 1.06
CA TYR A 7 9.25 -2.54 -0.15
C TYR A 7 10.56 -1.75 -0.14
N TRP A 8 10.97 -1.25 1.03
CA TRP A 8 12.05 -0.28 1.17
C TRP A 8 13.25 -0.78 1.98
N GLY A 9 13.17 -1.96 2.60
CA GLY A 9 14.24 -2.52 3.42
C GLY A 9 15.37 -3.10 2.58
N SER A 10 16.62 -2.84 2.97
CA SER A 10 17.82 -3.29 2.27
C SER A 10 17.95 -4.81 2.21
N ASN A 11 17.38 -5.53 3.18
CA ASN A 11 17.35 -7.00 3.19
C ASN A 11 16.70 -7.60 1.94
N GLY A 12 15.86 -6.82 1.25
CA GLY A 12 15.21 -7.24 0.03
C GLY A 12 16.10 -7.18 -1.22
N VAL A 13 17.21 -6.45 -1.18
CA VAL A 13 18.05 -6.18 -2.39
C VAL A 13 18.60 -7.45 -3.02
N ASN A 14 19.08 -8.38 -2.20
CA ASN A 14 19.69 -9.63 -2.65
C ASN A 14 18.81 -10.86 -2.36
N ASN A 15 17.55 -10.65 -2.06
CA ASN A 15 16.61 -11.73 -1.74
C ASN A 15 15.65 -11.97 -2.92
N PRO A 16 15.83 -13.06 -3.69
CA PRO A 16 14.90 -13.39 -4.77
C PRO A 16 13.46 -13.54 -4.22
N GLY A 17 12.51 -12.89 -4.90
CA GLY A 17 11.11 -12.90 -4.47
C GLY A 17 10.75 -11.81 -3.44
N SER A 18 11.71 -10.95 -3.05
CA SER A 18 11.40 -9.77 -2.23
C SER A 18 10.50 -8.79 -2.97
N ARG A 19 9.90 -7.87 -2.23
CA ARG A 19 9.11 -6.77 -2.80
C ARG A 19 9.92 -5.49 -3.01
N ASN A 20 11.19 -5.48 -2.65
CA ASN A 20 12.10 -4.38 -2.94
C ASN A 20 12.60 -4.46 -4.41
N TRP A 21 11.67 -4.31 -5.34
CA TRP A 21 11.96 -4.41 -6.77
C TRP A 21 12.85 -3.28 -7.29
N MET A 22 12.85 -2.15 -6.60
CA MET A 22 13.63 -0.97 -6.94
C MET A 22 15.10 -1.08 -6.50
N GLY A 23 15.44 -2.09 -5.71
CA GLY A 23 16.79 -2.29 -5.18
C GLY A 23 17.23 -1.22 -4.20
N ILE A 24 16.30 -0.68 -3.41
CA ILE A 24 16.59 0.37 -2.44
C ILE A 24 17.49 -0.18 -1.34
N ASN A 25 18.63 0.47 -1.15
CA ASN A 25 19.58 0.20 -0.07
C ASN A 25 19.97 1.54 0.58
N SER A 26 19.10 2.04 1.43
CA SER A 26 19.26 3.35 2.06
C SER A 26 19.06 3.24 3.57
N MET A 27 20.14 3.44 4.31
CA MET A 27 20.09 3.50 5.78
C MET A 27 19.12 4.59 6.27
N ALA A 28 19.03 5.71 5.55
CA ALA A 28 18.10 6.78 5.90
C ALA A 28 16.64 6.34 5.72
N ALA A 29 16.32 5.61 4.65
CA ALA A 29 14.97 5.07 4.44
C ALA A 29 14.61 4.05 5.53
N GLU A 30 15.52 3.13 5.85
CA GLU A 30 15.29 2.14 6.92
C GLU A 30 15.07 2.79 8.28
N GLU A 31 15.85 3.81 8.61
CA GLU A 31 15.69 4.54 9.87
C GLU A 31 14.33 5.25 9.95
N MET A 32 13.86 5.85 8.85
CA MET A 32 12.54 6.46 8.82
C MET A 32 11.42 5.42 8.95
N VAL A 33 11.55 4.25 8.33
CA VAL A 33 10.60 3.16 8.51
C VAL A 33 10.60 2.67 9.96
N ARG A 34 11.78 2.52 10.57
CA ARG A 34 11.90 2.14 11.98
C ARG A 34 11.24 3.17 12.91
N LEU A 35 11.50 4.44 12.70
CA LEU A 35 10.86 5.52 13.46
C LEU A 35 9.34 5.52 13.29
N MET A 36 8.86 5.39 12.06
CA MET A 36 7.44 5.29 11.77
C MET A 36 6.76 4.14 12.52
N LEU A 37 7.38 2.94 12.53
CA LEU A 37 6.83 1.75 13.18
C LEU A 37 6.83 1.82 14.71
N ASN A 38 7.73 2.61 15.29
CA ASN A 38 7.89 2.77 16.73
C ASN A 38 7.41 4.13 17.24
N SER A 39 6.76 4.94 16.42
CA SER A 39 6.28 6.25 16.81
C SER A 39 5.26 6.16 17.94
N PRO A 40 5.45 6.89 19.04
CA PRO A 40 4.53 6.85 20.17
C PRO A 40 3.23 7.62 19.90
N ASP A 41 3.26 8.56 19.00
CA ASP A 41 2.11 9.39 18.66
C ASP A 41 1.97 9.63 17.14
N ARG A 42 0.86 10.27 16.77
CA ARG A 42 0.51 10.52 15.38
C ARG A 42 1.41 11.57 14.72
N GLU A 43 1.93 12.52 15.46
CA GLU A 43 2.72 13.63 14.92
C GLU A 43 4.10 13.14 14.50
N ASP A 44 4.74 12.35 15.35
CA ASP A 44 6.00 11.69 15.07
C ASP A 44 5.86 10.70 13.89
N TYR A 45 4.78 9.92 13.88
CA TYR A 45 4.46 9.04 12.75
C TYR A 45 4.39 9.81 11.43
N ILE A 46 3.62 10.89 11.36
CA ILE A 46 3.48 11.71 10.15
C ILE A 46 4.82 12.32 9.73
N SER A 47 5.62 12.75 10.69
CA SER A 47 6.94 13.33 10.43
C SER A 47 7.90 12.31 9.83
N ALA A 48 7.92 11.09 10.35
CA ALA A 48 8.71 9.99 9.81
C ALA A 48 8.24 9.59 8.39
N VAL A 49 6.93 9.49 8.17
CA VAL A 49 6.36 9.19 6.83
C VAL A 49 6.76 10.26 5.80
N ARG A 50 6.65 11.54 6.15
CA ARG A 50 7.05 12.64 5.27
C ARG A 50 8.55 12.65 4.97
N ALA A 51 9.38 12.31 5.94
CA ALA A 51 10.81 12.19 5.75
C ALA A 51 11.16 11.01 4.82
N LEU A 52 10.54 9.85 5.04
CA LEU A 52 10.64 8.68 4.16
C LEU A 52 10.27 9.04 2.72
N ASP A 53 9.11 9.66 2.51
CA ASP A 53 8.63 10.08 1.21
C ASP A 53 9.66 10.97 0.47
N ARG A 54 10.23 11.94 1.14
CA ARG A 54 11.27 12.81 0.58
C ARG A 54 12.53 12.05 0.19
N ILE A 55 12.98 11.10 1.02
CA ILE A 55 14.13 10.24 0.72
C ILE A 55 13.86 9.42 -0.54
N LEU A 56 12.70 8.80 -0.63
CA LEU A 56 12.31 7.96 -1.77
C LEU A 56 12.19 8.79 -3.06
N ILE A 57 11.56 9.96 -3.00
CA ILE A 57 11.45 10.86 -4.17
C ILE A 57 12.83 11.36 -4.61
N SER A 58 13.67 11.79 -3.68
CA SER A 58 15.02 12.28 -4.00
C SER A 58 15.91 11.20 -4.59
N GLY A 59 15.73 9.95 -4.16
CA GLY A 59 16.45 8.79 -4.69
C GLY A 59 16.00 8.36 -6.08
N ARG A 60 14.88 8.86 -6.57
CA ARG A 60 14.30 8.54 -7.90
C ARG A 60 14.12 7.05 -8.17
N TYR A 61 13.80 6.29 -7.13
CA TYR A 61 13.60 4.84 -7.23
C TYR A 61 12.31 4.46 -7.97
N VAL A 62 11.35 5.37 -8.01
CA VAL A 62 10.04 5.17 -8.65
C VAL A 62 9.68 6.41 -9.45
N VAL A 63 9.13 6.20 -10.64
CA VAL A 63 8.51 7.26 -11.44
C VAL A 63 7.01 7.15 -11.28
N PRO A 64 6.37 8.00 -10.47
CA PRO A 64 4.93 8.00 -10.35
C PRO A 64 4.32 8.54 -11.64
N ILE A 65 3.42 7.76 -12.25
CA ILE A 65 2.77 8.15 -13.50
C ILE A 65 1.33 8.54 -13.21
N TRP A 66 0.53 7.59 -12.77
CA TRP A 66 -0.87 7.79 -12.38
C TRP A 66 -1.35 6.62 -11.52
N TYR A 67 -2.46 6.81 -10.85
CA TYR A 67 -3.21 5.73 -10.22
C TYR A 67 -4.69 5.84 -10.58
N SER A 68 -5.39 4.72 -10.61
CA SER A 68 -6.83 4.73 -10.73
C SER A 68 -7.46 4.86 -9.33
N PRO A 69 -8.26 5.90 -9.07
CA PRO A 69 -8.99 6.00 -7.80
C PRO A 69 -10.19 5.04 -7.73
N TYR A 70 -10.45 4.30 -8.82
CA TYR A 70 -11.55 3.37 -8.94
C TYR A 70 -11.05 1.95 -9.14
N SER A 71 -11.65 1.02 -8.43
CA SER A 71 -11.58 -0.40 -8.76
C SER A 71 -12.70 -0.73 -9.75
N MET A 72 -12.34 -1.36 -10.85
CA MET A 72 -13.32 -1.81 -11.86
C MET A 72 -13.59 -3.28 -11.67
N LEU A 73 -14.83 -3.62 -11.44
CA LEU A 73 -15.29 -4.99 -11.27
C LEU A 73 -16.32 -5.33 -12.33
N ALA A 74 -16.07 -6.39 -13.09
CA ALA A 74 -17.06 -6.98 -13.97
C ALA A 74 -17.76 -8.15 -13.25
N HIS A 75 -19.07 -8.15 -13.21
CA HIS A 75 -19.86 -9.19 -12.58
C HIS A 75 -21.04 -9.58 -13.45
N ASP A 76 -21.63 -10.74 -13.17
CA ASP A 76 -22.87 -11.20 -13.79
C ASP A 76 -24.01 -10.21 -13.48
N SER A 77 -24.89 -9.98 -14.45
CA SER A 77 -26.03 -9.06 -14.31
C SER A 77 -27.04 -9.49 -13.23
N ASN A 78 -27.05 -10.78 -12.89
CA ASN A 78 -27.90 -11.31 -11.82
C ASN A 78 -27.24 -11.20 -10.43
N LEU A 79 -25.95 -10.86 -10.36
CA LEU A 79 -25.29 -10.58 -9.10
C LEU A 79 -25.56 -9.12 -8.72
N LYS A 80 -26.34 -8.93 -7.67
CA LYS A 80 -26.80 -7.63 -7.18
C LYS A 80 -26.04 -7.23 -5.93
N TYR A 81 -26.00 -5.95 -5.70
CA TYR A 81 -25.37 -5.33 -4.51
C TYR A 81 -26.22 -4.14 -4.05
N PRO A 82 -26.12 -3.73 -2.79
CA PRO A 82 -26.85 -2.57 -2.29
C PRO A 82 -26.30 -1.27 -2.87
N ASP A 83 -27.14 -0.25 -2.99
CA ASP A 83 -26.77 1.09 -3.45
C ASP A 83 -25.67 1.73 -2.57
N TYR A 84 -25.57 1.29 -1.33
CA TYR A 84 -24.59 1.75 -0.38
C TYR A 84 -23.67 0.60 0.04
N LEU A 85 -22.43 0.64 -0.43
CA LEU A 85 -21.43 -0.36 -0.10
C LEU A 85 -20.69 0.02 1.19
N PRO A 86 -20.26 -0.98 1.99
CA PRO A 86 -19.43 -0.72 3.17
C PRO A 86 -18.12 -0.05 2.77
N ALA A 87 -17.64 0.88 3.58
CA ALA A 87 -16.45 1.69 3.31
C ALA A 87 -15.16 0.88 3.03
N TYR A 88 -15.11 -0.39 3.44
CA TYR A 88 -13.98 -1.30 3.25
C TYR A 88 -14.36 -2.59 2.52
N GLY A 89 -15.54 -2.60 1.87
CA GLY A 89 -16.16 -3.83 1.37
C GLY A 89 -15.78 -4.28 -0.03
N ASP A 90 -15.14 -3.43 -0.82
CA ASP A 90 -14.90 -3.71 -2.24
C ASP A 90 -13.43 -3.89 -2.59
N TRP A 91 -12.84 -4.92 -2.06
CA TRP A 91 -11.51 -5.32 -2.53
C TRP A 91 -11.62 -6.23 -3.75
N ILE A 92 -10.80 -5.95 -4.78
CA ILE A 92 -10.61 -6.77 -5.97
C ILE A 92 -10.14 -8.16 -5.53
N ASN A 93 -10.87 -9.13 -5.42
CA ASN A 93 -10.66 -10.52 -5.02
C ASN A 93 -11.52 -10.94 -3.82
N PHE A 94 -12.38 -10.07 -3.34
CA PHE A 94 -13.28 -10.37 -2.25
C PHE A 94 -14.68 -9.91 -2.63
N LEU A 95 -15.60 -10.86 -2.79
CA LEU A 95 -17.02 -10.53 -2.89
C LEU A 95 -17.50 -10.18 -1.48
N PRO A 96 -17.99 -8.95 -1.26
CA PRO A 96 -18.53 -8.59 0.04
C PRO A 96 -19.72 -9.47 0.38
N ASP A 97 -19.88 -9.81 1.65
CA ASP A 97 -20.98 -10.62 2.18
C ASP A 97 -22.38 -10.01 1.90
N VAL A 98 -22.40 -8.77 1.41
CA VAL A 98 -23.63 -8.02 1.12
C VAL A 98 -24.16 -8.19 -0.30
N TRP A 99 -23.45 -8.93 -1.15
CA TRP A 99 -23.89 -9.20 -2.51
C TRP A 99 -24.82 -10.44 -2.55
N TRP A 100 -25.80 -10.46 -3.45
CA TRP A 100 -26.73 -11.57 -3.61
C TRP A 100 -26.98 -11.87 -5.07
N PHE A 101 -27.39 -13.09 -5.34
CA PHE A 101 -27.79 -13.53 -6.66
C PHE A 101 -29.32 -13.42 -6.81
N GLU A 102 -29.78 -12.75 -7.85
CA GLU A 102 -31.19 -12.62 -8.19
C GLU A 102 -31.51 -13.60 -9.32
N SER A 103 -32.33 -14.61 -9.02
CA SER A 103 -32.75 -15.67 -9.96
C SER A 103 -33.97 -15.26 -10.80
#